data_3a4f8b3d19d3b209f1740f4abdb3eef1
#
_entry.id   3a4f8b3d19d3b209f1740f4abdb3eef1
#
_cell.length_a   1.000
_cell.length_b   1.000
_cell.length_c   1.000
_cell.angle_alpha   90.00
_cell.angle_beta   90.00
_cell.angle_gamma   90.00
#
_symmetry.space_group_name_H-M   'P 1'
#
loop_
_entity.id
_entity.type
_entity.pdbx_description
1 polymer ?
#
loop_
_entity_poly.entity_id
_entity_poly.type
_entity_poly.pdbx_seq_one_letter_code
_entity_poly.pdbx_strand_id
1 'polypeptide(L)'
;MTKILPSLASANQMCLGDEIRRVASLGCLHFDIEDGNFVPNITFGMKTIKSACAIAKGAACDAHLMVTNPENYLDALADNGFEAEAFHWEAAPYPMRLIHRIHALGMRAGIAINPRTPACEIAGYLDSADYVLVMSSEPDGAGECFQERALDKIRFFREQAPSLEVIVDGGVNRDTFRDVVSAGADGVVLGRAIFRAENISQTVADLQQKGWEEE
;
A
#
# COMPACT_ATOMS: atom_id res chain seq x y z
N MET A 1 14.38 2.57 -9.52
CA MET A 1 14.49 1.58 -8.40
C MET A 1 13.12 1.49 -7.77
N THR A 2 12.56 0.30 -7.65
CA THR A 2 11.21 0.07 -7.10
C THR A 2 11.14 0.47 -5.63
N LYS A 3 10.12 1.23 -5.23
CA LYS A 3 9.91 1.61 -3.82
C LYS A 3 9.51 0.39 -3.01
N ILE A 4 10.02 0.26 -1.79
CA ILE A 4 9.58 -0.74 -0.82
C ILE A 4 8.88 -0.02 0.31
N LEU A 5 7.60 -0.36 0.52
CA LEU A 5 6.73 0.21 1.53
C LEU A 5 6.51 -0.84 2.64
N PRO A 6 7.14 -0.68 3.81
CA PRO A 6 6.95 -1.63 4.91
C PRO A 6 5.56 -1.51 5.53
N SER A 7 4.74 -2.57 5.43
CA SER A 7 3.39 -2.63 6.02
C SER A 7 3.46 -2.87 7.52
N LEU A 8 3.07 -1.89 8.31
CA LEU A 8 3.07 -1.96 9.78
C LEU A 8 2.04 -2.95 10.34
N ALA A 9 1.05 -3.39 9.57
CA ALA A 9 0.12 -4.44 9.98
C ALA A 9 0.83 -5.78 10.26
N SER A 10 1.96 -6.03 9.58
CA SER A 10 2.78 -7.23 9.80
C SER A 10 3.83 -7.10 10.91
N ALA A 11 3.98 -5.91 11.50
CA ALA A 11 4.90 -5.67 12.60
C ALA A 11 4.39 -6.28 13.92
N ASN A 12 5.28 -6.43 14.90
CA ASN A 12 4.88 -6.81 16.25
C ASN A 12 4.14 -5.64 16.91
N GLN A 13 2.81 -5.75 17.01
CA GLN A 13 1.94 -4.69 17.54
C GLN A 13 2.24 -4.34 19.01
N MET A 14 2.80 -5.27 19.79
CA MET A 14 3.14 -5.03 21.20
C MET A 14 4.40 -4.18 21.39
N CYS A 15 5.22 -4.03 20.35
CA CYS A 15 6.40 -3.17 20.34
C CYS A 15 6.51 -2.33 19.04
N LEU A 16 5.36 -1.87 18.54
CA LEU A 16 5.23 -1.16 17.26
C LEU A 16 6.20 0.02 17.13
N GLY A 17 6.47 0.75 18.22
CA GLY A 17 7.42 1.86 18.21
C GLY A 17 8.86 1.44 17.87
N ASP A 18 9.29 0.27 18.33
CA ASP A 18 10.62 -0.28 18.00
C ASP A 18 10.65 -0.80 16.57
N GLU A 19 9.57 -1.43 16.11
CA GLU A 19 9.42 -1.88 14.73
C GLU A 19 9.48 -0.71 13.74
N ILE A 20 8.81 0.42 14.04
CA ILE A 20 8.90 1.64 13.24
C ILE A 20 10.35 2.13 13.13
N ARG A 21 11.09 2.17 14.25
CA ARG A 21 12.50 2.60 14.23
C ARG A 21 13.38 1.68 13.39
N ARG A 22 13.08 0.36 13.36
CA ARG A 22 13.81 -0.63 12.54
C ARG A 22 13.67 -0.37 11.03
N VAL A 23 12.53 0.13 10.59
CA VAL A 23 12.23 0.35 9.17
C VAL A 23 12.32 1.82 8.73
N ALA A 24 12.52 2.75 9.66
CA ALA A 24 12.54 4.19 9.38
C ALA A 24 13.54 4.61 8.29
N SER A 25 14.67 3.89 8.16
CA SER A 25 15.68 4.13 7.11
C SER A 25 15.17 3.86 5.69
N LEU A 26 14.05 3.16 5.51
CA LEU A 26 13.42 2.94 4.21
C LEU A 26 12.70 4.20 3.69
N GLY A 27 12.52 5.22 4.54
CA GLY A 27 12.00 6.53 4.16
C GLY A 27 10.48 6.61 4.02
N CYS A 28 9.76 5.51 4.13
CA CYS A 28 8.29 5.45 4.09
C CYS A 28 7.73 4.40 5.04
N LEU A 29 6.46 4.55 5.42
CA LEU A 29 5.70 3.61 6.25
C LEU A 29 4.30 3.44 5.67
N HIS A 30 3.88 2.20 5.51
CA HIS A 30 2.56 1.84 5.01
C HIS A 30 1.65 1.38 6.15
N PHE A 31 0.46 1.99 6.24
CA PHE A 31 -0.53 1.71 7.27
C PHE A 31 -1.77 1.06 6.65
N ASP A 32 -1.91 -0.25 6.81
CA ASP A 32 -3.14 -0.95 6.48
C ASP A 32 -4.18 -0.71 7.58
N ILE A 33 -5.20 0.10 7.29
CA ILE A 33 -6.25 0.48 8.23
C ILE A 33 -7.49 -0.35 7.93
N GLU A 34 -7.87 -1.18 8.88
CA GLU A 34 -8.95 -2.15 8.76
C GLU A 34 -9.99 -1.91 9.85
N ASP A 35 -11.29 -1.93 9.48
CA ASP A 35 -12.40 -1.53 10.35
C ASP A 35 -13.24 -2.69 10.91
N GLY A 36 -12.91 -3.93 10.56
CA GLY A 36 -13.66 -5.12 10.94
C GLY A 36 -14.99 -5.32 10.19
N ASN A 37 -15.28 -4.44 9.19
CA ASN A 37 -16.49 -4.52 8.36
C ASN A 37 -16.15 -4.76 6.88
N PHE A 38 -15.26 -3.97 6.31
CA PHE A 38 -14.78 -4.18 4.95
C PHE A 38 -13.96 -5.47 4.85
N VAL A 39 -13.11 -5.70 5.82
CA VAL A 39 -12.39 -6.95 6.05
C VAL A 39 -12.65 -7.45 7.48
N PRO A 40 -12.61 -8.76 7.75
CA PRO A 40 -12.90 -9.32 9.07
C PRO A 40 -11.73 -9.18 10.07
N ASN A 41 -11.03 -8.06 10.03
CA ASN A 41 -9.89 -7.75 10.89
C ASN A 41 -9.89 -6.28 11.31
N ILE A 42 -9.25 -5.97 12.43
CA ILE A 42 -9.02 -4.59 12.92
C ILE A 42 -7.53 -4.44 13.19
N THR A 43 -6.91 -3.43 12.58
CA THR A 43 -5.47 -3.18 12.75
C THR A 43 -5.20 -2.02 13.72
N PHE A 44 -5.36 -0.79 13.27
CA PHE A 44 -4.95 0.39 14.02
C PHE A 44 -6.10 1.32 14.36
N GLY A 45 -6.21 1.70 15.63
CA GLY A 45 -7.02 2.86 16.01
C GLY A 45 -6.26 4.17 15.77
N MET A 46 -6.98 5.28 15.55
CA MET A 46 -6.40 6.60 15.26
C MET A 46 -5.42 7.09 16.34
N LYS A 47 -5.56 6.68 17.59
CA LYS A 47 -4.59 7.00 18.66
C LYS A 47 -3.25 6.30 18.44
N THR A 48 -3.27 5.06 17.98
CA THR A 48 -2.05 4.31 17.64
C THR A 48 -1.36 4.93 16.45
N ILE A 49 -2.12 5.27 15.39
CA ILE A 49 -1.63 5.95 14.19
C ILE A 49 -0.94 7.27 14.55
N LYS A 50 -1.58 8.13 15.34
CA LYS A 50 -0.99 9.39 15.82
C LYS A 50 0.35 9.17 16.55
N SER A 51 0.41 8.17 17.42
CA SER A 51 1.64 7.85 18.16
C SER A 51 2.73 7.30 17.24
N ALA A 52 2.35 6.48 16.26
CA ALA A 52 3.26 5.91 15.26
C ALA A 52 3.87 7.01 14.37
N CYS A 53 3.06 7.94 13.86
CA CYS A 53 3.54 9.09 13.08
C CYS A 53 4.49 9.99 13.89
N ALA A 54 4.24 10.19 15.19
CA ALA A 54 5.14 10.94 16.05
C ALA A 54 6.53 10.27 16.21
N ILE A 55 6.60 8.95 16.13
CA ILE A 55 7.86 8.17 16.17
C ILE A 55 8.55 8.17 14.80
N ALA A 56 7.76 8.11 13.74
CA ALA A 56 8.19 7.97 12.34
C ALA A 56 8.83 9.24 11.74
N LYS A 57 9.25 10.21 12.56
CA LYS A 57 9.74 11.53 12.12
C LYS A 57 10.67 11.45 10.92
N GLY A 58 10.24 12.06 9.81
CA GLY A 58 11.02 12.16 8.56
C GLY A 58 10.77 11.01 7.57
N ALA A 59 9.95 10.02 7.90
CA ALA A 59 9.46 9.06 6.95
C ALA A 59 8.09 9.50 6.40
N ALA A 60 7.89 9.37 5.10
CA ALA A 60 6.58 9.55 4.48
C ALA A 60 5.61 8.48 5.00
N CYS A 61 4.39 8.88 5.34
CA CYS A 61 3.35 7.95 5.76
C CYS A 61 2.28 7.87 4.68
N ASP A 62 1.91 6.67 4.28
CA ASP A 62 0.76 6.41 3.43
C ASP A 62 -0.21 5.44 4.09
N ALA A 63 -1.49 5.60 3.78
CA ALA A 63 -2.57 4.77 4.31
C ALA A 63 -3.24 3.96 3.21
N HIS A 64 -3.51 2.70 3.51
CA HIS A 64 -4.39 1.84 2.73
C HIS A 64 -5.67 1.60 3.53
N LEU A 65 -6.77 2.16 3.05
CA LEU A 65 -8.06 2.16 3.75
C LEU A 65 -8.91 0.95 3.35
N MET A 66 -8.75 -0.16 4.06
CA MET A 66 -9.64 -1.33 3.99
C MET A 66 -10.83 -1.14 4.94
N VAL A 67 -11.63 -0.11 4.64
CA VAL A 67 -12.74 0.33 5.49
C VAL A 67 -14.01 0.58 4.67
N THR A 68 -15.16 0.39 5.29
CA THR A 68 -16.47 0.56 4.63
C THR A 68 -16.77 2.02 4.25
N ASN A 69 -16.30 2.99 5.07
CA ASN A 69 -16.56 4.41 4.87
C ASN A 69 -15.24 5.20 4.93
N PRO A 70 -14.45 5.25 3.84
CA PRO A 70 -13.14 5.89 3.83
C PRO A 70 -13.21 7.40 4.17
N GLU A 71 -14.30 8.11 3.81
CA GLU A 71 -14.47 9.53 4.13
C GLU A 71 -14.29 9.88 5.62
N ASN A 72 -14.57 8.93 6.51
CA ASN A 72 -14.46 9.16 7.96
C ASN A 72 -13.02 9.26 8.48
N TYR A 73 -12.03 8.89 7.69
CA TYR A 73 -10.62 8.82 8.09
C TYR A 73 -9.79 9.98 7.55
N LEU A 74 -10.20 10.61 6.43
CA LEU A 74 -9.40 11.54 5.64
C LEU A 74 -8.85 12.71 6.48
N ASP A 75 -9.71 13.42 7.21
CA ASP A 75 -9.29 14.59 8.01
C ASP A 75 -8.27 14.18 9.09
N ALA A 76 -8.53 13.06 9.77
CA ALA A 76 -7.65 12.60 10.82
C ALA A 76 -6.29 12.10 10.29
N LEU A 77 -6.24 11.55 9.09
CA LEU A 77 -4.98 11.15 8.44
C LEU A 77 -4.18 12.39 8.02
N ALA A 78 -4.83 13.37 7.38
CA ALA A 78 -4.20 14.64 7.03
C ALA A 78 -3.63 15.37 8.26
N ASP A 79 -4.39 15.45 9.35
CA ASP A 79 -3.96 16.06 10.62
C ASP A 79 -2.76 15.34 11.25
N ASN A 80 -2.56 14.07 10.95
CA ASN A 80 -1.40 13.28 11.39
C ASN A 80 -0.24 13.27 10.38
N GLY A 81 -0.33 14.05 9.31
CA GLY A 81 0.75 14.25 8.35
C GLY A 81 0.94 13.13 7.34
N PHE A 82 -0.13 12.41 7.00
CA PHE A 82 -0.08 11.46 5.90
C PHE A 82 0.08 12.20 4.56
N GLU A 83 0.91 11.64 3.68
CA GLU A 83 1.20 12.23 2.37
C GLU A 83 0.34 11.61 1.25
N ALA A 84 -0.16 10.39 1.49
CA ALA A 84 -0.96 9.65 0.53
C ALA A 84 -1.95 8.72 1.22
N GLU A 85 -3.06 8.44 0.56
CA GLU A 85 -3.98 7.39 0.98
C GLU A 85 -4.64 6.72 -0.22
N ALA A 86 -4.83 5.40 -0.14
CA ALA A 86 -5.60 4.60 -1.08
C ALA A 86 -6.92 4.15 -0.44
N PHE A 87 -8.02 4.45 -1.08
CA PHE A 87 -9.33 3.89 -0.74
C PHE A 87 -9.67 2.75 -1.71
N HIS A 88 -10.43 1.77 -1.24
CA HIS A 88 -10.92 0.70 -2.10
C HIS A 88 -12.03 1.19 -3.03
N TRP A 89 -11.90 0.86 -4.32
CA TRP A 89 -12.95 1.05 -5.32
C TRP A 89 -14.28 0.47 -4.87
N GLU A 90 -14.24 -0.71 -4.28
CA GLU A 90 -15.39 -1.46 -3.80
C GLU A 90 -16.12 -0.80 -2.61
N ALA A 91 -15.46 0.14 -1.92
CA ALA A 91 -16.03 0.93 -0.82
C ALA A 91 -16.45 2.34 -1.25
N ALA A 92 -16.29 2.72 -2.52
CA ALA A 92 -16.39 4.09 -2.99
C ALA A 92 -17.49 4.27 -4.05
N PRO A 93 -18.76 4.44 -3.67
CA PRO A 93 -19.84 4.68 -4.65
C PRO A 93 -19.68 6.01 -5.41
N TYR A 94 -18.88 6.94 -4.88
CA TYR A 94 -18.61 8.25 -5.50
C TYR A 94 -17.09 8.55 -5.47
N PRO A 95 -16.26 7.83 -6.25
CA PRO A 95 -14.79 7.90 -6.13
C PRO A 95 -14.24 9.29 -6.43
N MET A 96 -14.78 10.05 -7.40
CA MET A 96 -14.33 11.43 -7.66
C MET A 96 -14.47 12.35 -6.46
N ARG A 97 -15.49 12.17 -5.64
CA ARG A 97 -15.69 12.96 -4.44
C ARG A 97 -14.58 12.69 -3.41
N LEU A 98 -14.18 11.43 -3.26
CA LEU A 98 -13.05 11.04 -2.40
C LEU A 98 -11.74 11.62 -2.93
N ILE A 99 -11.42 11.43 -4.20
CA ILE A 99 -10.21 11.96 -4.83
C ILE A 99 -10.10 13.47 -4.60
N HIS A 100 -11.17 14.23 -4.91
CA HIS A 100 -11.17 15.68 -4.68
C HIS A 100 -10.99 16.06 -3.21
N ARG A 101 -11.58 15.29 -2.28
CA ARG A 101 -11.43 15.55 -0.85
C ARG A 101 -10.01 15.29 -0.38
N ILE A 102 -9.39 14.19 -0.80
CA ILE A 102 -7.99 13.82 -0.50
C ILE A 102 -7.05 14.92 -1.00
N HIS A 103 -7.21 15.35 -2.25
CA HIS A 103 -6.42 16.45 -2.83
C HIS A 103 -6.62 17.77 -2.09
N ALA A 104 -7.86 18.10 -1.67
CA ALA A 104 -8.14 19.31 -0.90
C ALA A 104 -7.47 19.30 0.49
N LEU A 105 -7.16 18.12 1.02
CA LEU A 105 -6.40 17.95 2.27
C LEU A 105 -4.88 17.93 2.05
N GLY A 106 -4.41 18.05 0.80
CA GLY A 106 -3.00 18.10 0.45
C GLY A 106 -2.33 16.73 0.34
N MET A 107 -3.12 15.65 0.34
CA MET A 107 -2.62 14.28 0.17
C MET A 107 -2.76 13.80 -1.27
N ARG A 108 -1.97 12.79 -1.64
CA ARG A 108 -2.10 12.06 -2.90
C ARG A 108 -3.22 11.03 -2.79
N ALA A 109 -4.07 10.95 -3.81
CA ALA A 109 -5.21 10.03 -3.86
C ALA A 109 -4.87 8.76 -4.64
N GLY A 110 -4.96 7.60 -3.98
CA GLY A 110 -4.84 6.28 -4.58
C GLY A 110 -6.18 5.56 -4.69
N ILE A 111 -6.33 4.76 -5.74
CA ILE A 111 -7.45 3.82 -5.88
C ILE A 111 -6.93 2.41 -5.69
N ALA A 112 -7.39 1.73 -4.63
CA ALA A 112 -7.12 0.31 -4.41
C ALA A 112 -8.18 -0.55 -5.08
N ILE A 113 -7.78 -1.68 -5.67
CA ILE A 113 -8.70 -2.67 -6.25
C ILE A 113 -8.40 -4.09 -5.75
N ASN A 114 -9.45 -4.81 -5.35
CA ASN A 114 -9.36 -6.19 -4.92
C ASN A 114 -8.93 -7.14 -6.06
N PRO A 115 -8.41 -8.34 -5.76
CA PRO A 115 -7.96 -9.29 -6.77
C PRO A 115 -9.02 -9.64 -7.81
N ARG A 116 -10.31 -9.66 -7.45
CA ARG A 116 -11.41 -10.00 -8.35
C ARG A 116 -11.93 -8.84 -9.18
N THR A 117 -11.68 -7.61 -8.77
CA THR A 117 -12.16 -6.41 -9.48
C THR A 117 -11.36 -6.23 -10.77
N PRO A 118 -12.01 -6.20 -11.95
CA PRO A 118 -11.33 -5.96 -13.22
C PRO A 118 -10.66 -4.58 -13.25
N ALA A 119 -9.43 -4.49 -13.75
CA ALA A 119 -8.70 -3.21 -13.82
C ALA A 119 -9.43 -2.15 -14.67
N CYS A 120 -10.17 -2.56 -15.67
CA CYS A 120 -10.93 -1.66 -16.55
C CYS A 120 -12.08 -0.91 -15.85
N GLU A 121 -12.56 -1.38 -14.69
CA GLU A 121 -13.61 -0.68 -13.94
C GLU A 121 -13.19 0.71 -13.48
N ILE A 122 -11.91 0.90 -13.19
CA ILE A 122 -11.38 2.19 -12.75
C ILE A 122 -10.72 3.00 -13.88
N ALA A 123 -10.76 2.51 -15.13
CA ALA A 123 -10.08 3.16 -16.26
C ALA A 123 -10.46 4.62 -16.46
N GLY A 124 -11.72 4.98 -16.21
CA GLY A 124 -12.21 6.36 -16.32
C GLY A 124 -11.75 7.31 -15.22
N TYR A 125 -10.97 6.84 -14.23
CA TYR A 125 -10.50 7.62 -13.08
C TYR A 125 -8.97 7.75 -13.02
N LEU A 126 -8.24 7.09 -13.92
CA LEU A 126 -6.77 7.04 -13.90
C LEU A 126 -6.12 8.42 -14.07
N ASP A 127 -6.74 9.33 -14.83
CA ASP A 127 -6.28 10.71 -15.00
C ASP A 127 -6.49 11.58 -13.74
N SER A 128 -7.32 11.13 -12.81
CA SER A 128 -7.69 11.88 -11.62
C SER A 128 -6.99 11.36 -10.35
N ALA A 129 -6.56 10.10 -10.36
CA ALA A 129 -5.81 9.49 -9.29
C ALA A 129 -4.30 9.76 -9.44
N ASP A 130 -3.57 9.82 -8.32
CA ASP A 130 -2.11 9.94 -8.32
C ASP A 130 -1.43 8.58 -8.43
N TYR A 131 -2.10 7.52 -7.98
CA TYR A 131 -1.61 6.15 -8.07
C TYR A 131 -2.75 5.12 -8.00
N VAL A 132 -2.43 3.90 -8.37
CA VAL A 132 -3.28 2.73 -8.13
C VAL A 132 -2.58 1.76 -7.20
N LEU A 133 -3.34 1.14 -6.30
CA LEU A 133 -2.88 0.07 -5.42
C LEU A 133 -3.54 -1.24 -5.85
N VAL A 134 -2.75 -2.13 -6.45
CA VAL A 134 -3.22 -3.41 -6.94
C VAL A 134 -3.09 -4.45 -5.84
N MET A 135 -4.22 -4.94 -5.33
CA MET A 135 -4.22 -6.07 -4.41
C MET A 135 -3.82 -7.35 -5.15
N SER A 136 -2.76 -7.98 -4.69
CA SER A 136 -2.28 -9.26 -5.20
C SER A 136 -2.63 -10.46 -4.30
N SER A 137 -3.30 -10.21 -3.18
CA SER A 137 -3.99 -11.22 -2.35
C SER A 137 -5.31 -10.65 -1.83
N GLU A 138 -6.19 -11.49 -1.33
CA GLU A 138 -7.41 -11.01 -0.67
C GLU A 138 -7.04 -10.21 0.59
N PRO A 139 -7.68 -9.07 0.84
CA PRO A 139 -7.37 -8.20 1.98
C PRO A 139 -8.06 -8.72 3.25
N ASP A 140 -7.63 -9.83 3.80
CA ASP A 140 -8.25 -10.47 4.96
C ASP A 140 -7.38 -10.51 6.23
N GLY A 141 -6.14 -10.01 6.14
CA GLY A 141 -5.17 -10.06 7.24
C GLY A 141 -4.62 -11.46 7.56
N ALA A 142 -5.12 -12.51 6.92
CA ALA A 142 -4.68 -13.89 7.16
C ALA A 142 -3.35 -14.22 6.48
N GLY A 143 -2.89 -13.33 5.60
CA GLY A 143 -1.64 -13.48 4.88
C GLY A 143 -1.74 -14.46 3.71
N GLU A 144 -2.80 -14.31 2.95
CA GLU A 144 -3.08 -15.03 1.73
C GLU A 144 -1.91 -15.02 0.72
N CYS A 145 -1.93 -15.99 -0.18
CA CYS A 145 -0.90 -16.13 -1.19
C CYS A 145 -1.06 -15.11 -2.31
N PHE A 146 0.06 -14.74 -2.91
CA PHE A 146 0.12 -13.93 -4.12
C PHE A 146 -0.70 -14.57 -5.25
N GLN A 147 -1.52 -13.78 -5.92
CA GLN A 147 -2.32 -14.19 -7.08
C GLN A 147 -1.74 -13.60 -8.35
N GLU A 148 -1.31 -14.45 -9.29
CA GLU A 148 -0.64 -14.07 -10.54
C GLU A 148 -1.47 -13.12 -11.42
N ARG A 149 -2.81 -13.15 -11.29
CA ARG A 149 -3.71 -12.22 -12.01
C ARG A 149 -3.41 -10.75 -11.72
N ALA A 150 -2.72 -10.44 -10.62
CA ALA A 150 -2.27 -9.10 -10.31
C ALA A 150 -1.27 -8.57 -11.36
N LEU A 151 -0.44 -9.45 -11.95
CA LEU A 151 0.51 -9.08 -12.99
C LEU A 151 -0.17 -8.51 -14.23
N ASP A 152 -1.30 -9.09 -14.63
CA ASP A 152 -2.07 -8.58 -15.78
C ASP A 152 -2.69 -7.21 -15.51
N LYS A 153 -3.11 -6.95 -14.26
CA LYS A 153 -3.59 -5.62 -13.84
C LYS A 153 -2.48 -4.57 -13.87
N ILE A 154 -1.29 -4.92 -13.39
CA ILE A 154 -0.13 -4.02 -13.42
C ILE A 154 0.18 -3.65 -14.88
N ARG A 155 0.26 -4.63 -15.78
CA ARG A 155 0.47 -4.40 -17.22
C ARG A 155 -0.62 -3.52 -17.83
N PHE A 156 -1.88 -3.79 -17.50
CA PHE A 156 -3.01 -2.98 -17.95
C PHE A 156 -2.84 -1.50 -17.56
N PHE A 157 -2.52 -1.19 -16.30
CA PHE A 157 -2.34 0.19 -15.87
C PHE A 157 -1.11 0.84 -16.54
N ARG A 158 -0.04 0.08 -16.75
CA ARG A 158 1.14 0.58 -17.47
C ARG A 158 0.82 0.96 -18.92
N GLU A 159 -0.04 0.18 -19.58
CA GLU A 159 -0.46 0.45 -20.96
C GLU A 159 -1.46 1.61 -21.03
N GLN A 160 -2.43 1.68 -20.13
CA GLN A 160 -3.50 2.69 -20.17
C GLN A 160 -3.03 4.06 -19.63
N ALA A 161 -2.16 4.09 -18.62
CA ALA A 161 -1.70 5.31 -17.96
C ALA A 161 -0.19 5.18 -17.63
N PRO A 162 0.72 5.34 -18.59
CA PRO A 162 2.16 5.09 -18.39
C PRO A 162 2.83 5.93 -17.30
N SER A 163 2.29 7.11 -16.99
CA SER A 163 2.79 8.02 -15.95
C SER A 163 2.20 7.79 -14.56
N LEU A 164 1.13 6.99 -14.46
CA LEU A 164 0.48 6.69 -13.18
C LEU A 164 1.36 5.77 -12.34
N GLU A 165 1.53 6.09 -11.06
CA GLU A 165 2.26 5.21 -10.15
C GLU A 165 1.44 3.94 -9.87
N VAL A 166 2.07 2.77 -9.99
CA VAL A 166 1.45 1.47 -9.70
C VAL A 166 2.13 0.85 -8.50
N ILE A 167 1.38 0.71 -7.42
CA ILE A 167 1.82 0.05 -6.17
C ILE A 167 1.12 -1.30 -6.07
N VAL A 168 1.82 -2.31 -5.57
CA VAL A 168 1.28 -3.67 -5.39
C VAL A 168 1.31 -4.04 -3.93
N ASP A 169 0.19 -4.56 -3.44
CA ASP A 169 0.05 -5.01 -2.05
C ASP A 169 -0.57 -6.42 -1.98
N GLY A 170 -0.06 -7.20 -1.03
CA GLY A 170 -0.58 -8.52 -0.69
C GLY A 170 0.26 -9.69 -1.20
N GLY A 171 0.82 -10.47 -0.28
CA GLY A 171 1.46 -11.75 -0.57
C GLY A 171 2.78 -11.71 -1.35
N VAL A 172 3.29 -10.52 -1.72
CA VAL A 172 4.57 -10.40 -2.43
C VAL A 172 5.71 -10.87 -1.52
N ASN A 173 6.58 -11.68 -2.09
CA ASN A 173 7.73 -12.29 -1.42
C ASN A 173 8.95 -12.34 -2.35
N ARG A 174 10.04 -13.02 -1.94
CA ARG A 174 11.27 -13.09 -2.73
C ARG A 174 11.10 -13.74 -4.12
N ASP A 175 10.17 -14.67 -4.25
CA ASP A 175 9.97 -15.41 -5.50
C ASP A 175 9.11 -14.63 -6.50
N THR A 176 8.16 -13.82 -5.99
CA THR A 176 7.20 -13.06 -6.80
C THR A 176 7.60 -11.60 -7.04
N PHE A 177 8.57 -11.07 -6.27
CA PHE A 177 8.99 -9.67 -6.36
C PHE A 177 9.48 -9.29 -7.76
N ARG A 178 10.29 -10.15 -8.38
CA ARG A 178 10.83 -9.92 -9.74
C ARG A 178 9.71 -9.80 -10.77
N ASP A 179 8.72 -10.70 -10.72
CA ASP A 179 7.60 -10.70 -11.66
C ASP A 179 6.76 -9.44 -11.54
N VAL A 180 6.51 -8.98 -10.30
CA VAL A 180 5.80 -7.75 -9.99
C VAL A 180 6.52 -6.53 -10.57
N VAL A 181 7.83 -6.43 -10.37
CA VAL A 181 8.65 -5.34 -10.92
C VAL A 181 8.70 -5.39 -12.44
N SER A 182 8.90 -6.59 -13.01
CA SER A 182 8.94 -6.80 -14.48
C SER A 182 7.60 -6.50 -15.14
N ALA A 183 6.49 -6.69 -14.44
CA ALA A 183 5.16 -6.30 -14.92
C ALA A 183 4.96 -4.77 -14.94
N GLY A 184 5.81 -4.00 -14.26
CA GLY A 184 5.82 -2.55 -14.29
C GLY A 184 5.39 -1.87 -12.97
N ALA A 185 5.47 -2.53 -11.83
CA ALA A 185 5.19 -1.89 -10.53
C ALA A 185 6.29 -0.88 -10.16
N ASP A 186 5.89 0.30 -9.67
CA ASP A 186 6.78 1.33 -9.14
C ASP A 186 7.07 1.13 -7.66
N GLY A 187 6.11 0.55 -6.94
CA GLY A 187 6.21 0.29 -5.50
C GLY A 187 5.62 -1.06 -5.12
N VAL A 188 6.15 -1.63 -4.04
CA VAL A 188 5.69 -2.90 -3.48
C VAL A 188 5.55 -2.77 -1.97
N VAL A 189 4.37 -3.07 -1.46
CA VAL A 189 4.11 -3.18 -0.03
C VAL A 189 4.60 -4.53 0.47
N LEU A 190 5.46 -4.50 1.48
CA LEU A 190 6.06 -5.71 2.05
C LEU A 190 5.84 -5.74 3.57
N GLY A 191 5.11 -6.74 4.02
CA GLY A 191 4.88 -7.00 5.43
C GLY A 191 5.89 -8.01 6.01
N ARG A 192 5.49 -9.28 6.04
CA ARG A 192 6.26 -10.39 6.63
C ARG A 192 7.68 -10.52 6.10
N ALA A 193 7.91 -10.23 4.82
CA ALA A 193 9.23 -10.29 4.21
C ALA A 193 10.22 -9.31 4.87
N ILE A 194 9.73 -8.18 5.39
CA ILE A 194 10.51 -7.16 6.09
C ILE A 194 10.58 -7.44 7.59
N PHE A 195 9.42 -7.61 8.26
CA PHE A 195 9.38 -7.66 9.72
C PHE A 195 9.89 -8.96 10.33
N ARG A 196 9.95 -10.06 9.55
CA ARG A 196 10.61 -11.32 9.95
C ARG A 196 12.09 -11.39 9.58
N ALA A 197 12.61 -10.40 8.86
CA ALA A 197 14.01 -10.36 8.49
C ALA A 197 14.90 -10.00 9.68
N GLU A 198 15.99 -10.74 9.85
CA GLU A 198 17.04 -10.41 10.82
C GLU A 198 17.79 -9.13 10.42
N ASN A 199 18.05 -8.97 9.12
CA ASN A 199 18.71 -7.79 8.54
C ASN A 199 17.84 -7.20 7.41
N ILE A 200 17.09 -6.15 7.75
CA ILE A 200 16.15 -5.49 6.81
C ILE A 200 16.91 -4.89 5.62
N SER A 201 18.02 -4.20 5.86
CA SER A 201 18.79 -3.54 4.80
C SER A 201 19.34 -4.55 3.79
N GLN A 202 19.82 -5.69 4.25
CA GLN A 202 20.28 -6.76 3.37
C GLN A 202 19.13 -7.38 2.60
N THR A 203 17.98 -7.63 3.26
CA THR A 203 16.79 -8.17 2.59
C THR A 203 16.29 -7.24 1.48
N VAL A 204 16.27 -5.94 1.73
CA VAL A 204 15.88 -4.94 0.72
C VAL A 204 16.89 -4.93 -0.44
N ALA A 205 18.19 -4.94 -0.15
CA ALA A 205 19.23 -4.99 -1.17
C ALA A 205 19.12 -6.26 -2.04
N ASP A 206 18.91 -7.41 -1.42
CA ASP A 206 18.74 -8.69 -2.13
C ASP A 206 17.52 -8.69 -3.07
N LEU A 207 16.40 -8.13 -2.61
CA LEU A 207 15.19 -8.00 -3.42
C LEU A 207 15.43 -7.09 -4.63
N GLN A 208 16.09 -5.96 -4.42
CA GLN A 208 16.39 -5.00 -5.47
C GLN A 208 17.44 -5.50 -6.46
N GLN A 209 18.46 -6.26 -6.02
CA GLN A 209 19.47 -6.85 -6.90
C GLN A 209 18.88 -7.95 -7.80
N LYS A 210 18.09 -8.86 -7.24
CA LYS A 210 17.45 -9.94 -8.01
C LYS A 210 16.49 -9.43 -9.10
N GLY A 211 15.98 -8.21 -8.97
CA GLY A 211 15.16 -7.57 -9.99
C GLY A 211 15.90 -7.13 -11.26
N TRP A 212 17.24 -7.12 -11.27
CA TRP A 212 18.06 -6.55 -12.36
C TRP A 212 19.09 -7.51 -12.98
N GLU A 213 19.25 -8.73 -12.48
CA GLU A 213 20.10 -9.73 -13.15
C GLU A 213 19.35 -10.27 -14.38
N GLU A 214 19.66 -9.67 -15.56
CA GLU A 214 19.36 -10.25 -16.86
C GLU A 214 20.21 -11.52 -17.02
N GLU A 215 19.57 -12.67 -17.30
CA GLU A 215 20.26 -13.82 -17.89
C GLU A 215 20.50 -13.60 -19.38
#